data_0733fa4c3a4ad84f1c8d80cdee7a3fed
#
_entry.id   0733fa4c3a4ad84f1c8d80cdee7a3fed
#
_cell.length_a   1.000
_cell.length_b   1.000
_cell.length_c   1.000
_cell.angle_alpha   90.00
_cell.angle_beta   90.00
_cell.angle_gamma   90.00
#
_symmetry.space_group_name_H-M   'P 1'
#
loop_
_entity.id
_entity.type
_entity.pdbx_description
1 polymer ?
#
loop_
_entity_poly.entity_id
_entity_poly.type
_entity_poly.pdbx_seq_one_letter_code
_entity_poly.pdbx_strand_id
1 'polypeptide(L)'
;MSDQLALGLRDVAALGQIFTPEPVVRAMLALRRKHGRVLEPSCGDGAFLRHLPGAVGLELDPDHCPPDAQAIDFFAYPEREQFDTIIGNPPYVRFQDIPAATQALIARGGYGACLDKRANLYLFFIDKCLRHLRPGGELIFITPRDFLKATS
;
A
#
# COMPACT_ATOMS: atom_id res chain seq x y z
N MET A 1 -20.31 19.56 14.56
CA MET A 1 -20.14 18.12 14.29
C MET A 1 -19.98 17.77 12.82
N SER A 2 -20.60 18.49 11.89
CA SER A 2 -20.49 18.22 10.46
C SER A 2 -19.15 18.56 9.83
N ASP A 3 -18.44 19.59 10.32
CA ASP A 3 -17.18 20.05 9.72
C ASP A 3 -15.96 19.16 10.04
N GLN A 4 -15.93 18.52 11.19
CA GLN A 4 -14.84 17.58 11.54
C GLN A 4 -14.93 16.27 10.74
N LEU A 5 -16.15 15.79 10.48
CA LEU A 5 -16.36 14.62 9.61
C LEU A 5 -15.99 14.91 8.15
N ALA A 6 -16.26 16.13 7.68
CA ALA A 6 -15.91 16.55 6.31
C ALA A 6 -14.40 16.74 6.13
N LEU A 7 -13.68 17.23 7.16
CA LEU A 7 -12.21 17.32 7.16
C LEU A 7 -11.56 15.92 7.13
N GLY A 8 -12.01 15.00 7.99
CA GLY A 8 -11.50 13.63 8.00
C GLY A 8 -11.72 12.87 6.68
N LEU A 9 -12.85 13.09 6.01
CA LEU A 9 -13.13 12.51 4.69
C LEU A 9 -12.26 13.10 3.58
N ARG A 10 -11.91 14.40 3.66
CA ARG A 10 -11.01 15.06 2.72
C ARG A 10 -9.57 14.57 2.85
N ASP A 11 -9.09 14.35 4.08
CA ASP A 11 -7.75 13.85 4.35
C ASP A 11 -7.58 12.39 3.91
N VAL A 12 -8.58 11.54 4.15
CA VAL A 12 -8.60 10.15 3.68
C VAL A 12 -8.60 10.08 2.14
N ALA A 13 -9.38 10.94 1.47
CA ALA A 13 -9.40 11.02 0.01
C ALA A 13 -8.09 11.58 -0.56
N ALA A 14 -7.44 12.52 0.12
CA ALA A 14 -6.16 13.10 -0.28
C ALA A 14 -5.01 12.10 -0.22
N LEU A 15 -5.07 11.14 0.72
CA LEU A 15 -4.08 10.07 0.87
C LEU A 15 -4.36 8.86 -0.04
N GLY A 16 -5.42 8.90 -0.85
CA GLY A 16 -5.80 7.80 -1.74
C GLY A 16 -6.24 6.53 -1.01
N GLN A 17 -6.58 6.65 0.28
CA GLN A 17 -7.05 5.54 1.09
C GLN A 17 -8.49 5.17 0.71
N ILE A 18 -8.67 3.95 0.25
CA ILE A 18 -9.99 3.37 0.00
C ILE A 18 -10.14 2.17 0.93
N PHE A 19 -11.17 2.18 1.77
CA PHE A 19 -11.50 1.03 2.60
C PHE A 19 -11.91 -0.16 1.75
N THR A 20 -11.31 -1.32 2.02
CA THR A 20 -11.61 -2.54 1.26
C THR A 20 -12.78 -3.28 1.92
N PRO A 21 -13.89 -3.51 1.21
CA PRO A 21 -15.02 -4.28 1.75
C PRO A 21 -14.63 -5.71 2.13
N GLU A 22 -15.21 -6.22 3.20
CA GLU A 22 -14.88 -7.55 3.73
C GLU A 22 -14.99 -8.70 2.70
N PRO A 23 -16.00 -8.76 1.81
CA PRO A 23 -16.05 -9.81 0.78
C PRO A 23 -14.84 -9.77 -0.16
N VAL A 24 -14.32 -8.58 -0.48
CA VAL A 24 -13.14 -8.39 -1.33
C VAL A 24 -11.89 -8.81 -0.58
N VAL A 25 -11.76 -8.44 0.69
CA VAL A 25 -10.66 -8.89 1.57
C VAL A 25 -10.58 -10.41 1.58
N ARG A 26 -11.70 -11.09 1.82
CA ARG A 26 -11.78 -12.56 1.83
C ARG A 26 -11.43 -13.19 0.49
N ALA A 27 -11.89 -12.62 -0.61
CA ALA A 27 -11.55 -13.10 -1.95
C ALA A 27 -10.05 -12.98 -2.22
N MET A 28 -9.41 -11.88 -1.81
CA MET A 28 -7.97 -11.67 -1.95
C MET A 28 -7.17 -12.63 -1.07
N LEU A 29 -7.58 -12.82 0.18
CA LEU A 29 -6.94 -13.77 1.11
C LEU A 29 -6.99 -15.21 0.57
N ALA A 30 -8.08 -15.58 -0.12
CA ALA A 30 -8.23 -16.89 -0.75
C ALA A 30 -7.24 -17.13 -1.91
N LEU A 31 -6.67 -16.08 -2.50
CA LEU A 31 -5.63 -16.18 -3.53
C LEU A 31 -4.26 -16.53 -2.96
N ARG A 32 -4.05 -16.35 -1.66
CA ARG A 32 -2.77 -16.57 -1.01
C ARG A 32 -2.37 -18.03 -1.07
N ARG A 33 -1.14 -18.29 -1.55
CA ARG A 33 -0.56 -19.64 -1.69
C ARG A 33 0.68 -19.86 -0.83
N LYS A 34 1.30 -18.77 -0.36
CA LYS A 34 2.53 -18.85 0.45
C LYS A 34 2.19 -18.75 1.93
N HIS A 35 2.81 -19.61 2.71
CA HIS A 35 2.77 -19.58 4.17
C HIS A 35 4.12 -19.04 4.64
N GLY A 36 4.10 -17.97 5.40
CA GLY A 36 5.31 -17.34 5.88
C GLY A 36 5.04 -15.89 6.27
N ARG A 37 6.06 -15.06 6.15
CA ARG A 37 6.00 -13.68 6.58
C ARG A 37 5.18 -12.83 5.62
N VAL A 38 4.23 -12.07 6.16
CA VAL A 38 3.29 -11.25 5.38
C VAL A 38 3.49 -9.76 5.67
N LEU A 39 3.43 -8.95 4.62
CA LEU A 39 3.41 -7.48 4.70
C LEU A 39 2.12 -6.94 4.10
N GLU A 40 1.51 -5.99 4.80
CA GLU A 40 0.50 -5.06 4.26
C GLU A 40 1.08 -3.64 4.29
N PRO A 41 1.56 -3.11 3.15
CA PRO A 41 2.34 -1.87 3.12
C PRO A 41 1.53 -0.59 3.29
N SER A 42 0.21 -0.68 3.28
CA SER A 42 -0.73 0.43 3.49
C SER A 42 -2.00 -0.11 4.13
N CYS A 43 -1.92 -0.41 5.43
CA CYS A 43 -2.94 -1.25 6.07
C CYS A 43 -4.25 -0.51 6.41
N GLY A 44 -4.27 0.82 6.39
CA GLY A 44 -5.46 1.59 6.72
C GLY A 44 -6.05 1.18 8.06
N ASP A 45 -7.32 0.83 8.08
CA ASP A 45 -8.04 0.37 9.27
C ASP A 45 -7.71 -1.08 9.71
N GLY A 46 -6.81 -1.76 9.00
CA GLY A 46 -6.42 -3.13 9.30
C GLY A 46 -7.35 -4.21 8.74
N ALA A 47 -8.06 -3.93 7.66
CA ALA A 47 -9.01 -4.87 7.06
C ALA A 47 -8.40 -6.24 6.72
N PHE A 48 -7.17 -6.28 6.25
CA PHE A 48 -6.43 -7.52 6.02
C PHE A 48 -5.74 -8.03 7.29
N LEU A 49 -5.14 -7.13 8.09
CA LEU A 49 -4.36 -7.50 9.28
C LEU A 49 -5.16 -8.33 10.28
N ARG A 50 -6.46 -8.01 10.44
CA ARG A 50 -7.32 -8.77 11.38
C ARG A 50 -7.49 -10.25 11.01
N HIS A 51 -7.21 -10.62 9.76
CA HIS A 51 -7.23 -12.00 9.28
C HIS A 51 -5.84 -12.65 9.18
N LEU A 52 -4.79 -11.89 9.48
CA LEU A 52 -3.38 -12.31 9.26
C LEU A 52 -2.57 -12.14 10.54
N PRO A 53 -2.76 -12.98 11.56
CA PRO A 53 -1.99 -12.91 12.80
C PRO A 53 -0.48 -12.92 12.52
N GLY A 54 0.26 -11.99 13.11
CA GLY A 54 1.71 -11.86 12.93
C GLY A 54 2.15 -11.16 11.64
N ALA A 55 1.22 -10.72 10.78
CA ALA A 55 1.57 -9.89 9.63
C ALA A 55 2.12 -8.52 10.06
N VAL A 56 3.03 -7.98 9.26
CA VAL A 56 3.52 -6.61 9.43
C VAL A 56 2.61 -5.67 8.67
N GLY A 57 2.00 -4.70 9.37
CA GLY A 57 1.21 -3.63 8.78
C GLY A 57 1.92 -2.30 8.86
N LEU A 58 1.86 -1.51 7.80
CA LEU A 58 2.38 -0.15 7.75
C LEU A 58 1.24 0.82 7.42
N GLU A 59 1.19 1.95 8.11
CA GLU A 59 0.23 3.02 7.86
C GLU A 59 0.95 4.36 7.89
N LEU A 60 0.75 5.19 6.85
CA LEU A 60 1.37 6.51 6.75
C LEU A 60 0.81 7.48 7.79
N ASP A 61 -0.51 7.43 8.03
CA ASP A 61 -1.19 8.33 8.93
C ASP A 61 -1.15 7.77 10.37
N PRO A 62 -0.41 8.41 11.29
CA PRO A 62 -0.31 7.93 12.66
C PRO A 62 -1.63 7.98 13.43
N ASP A 63 -2.55 8.89 13.04
CA ASP A 63 -3.85 9.04 13.71
C ASP A 63 -4.82 7.91 13.35
N HIS A 64 -4.59 7.24 12.22
CA HIS A 64 -5.39 6.12 11.73
C HIS A 64 -4.66 4.77 11.79
N CYS A 65 -3.43 4.75 12.33
CA CYS A 65 -2.64 3.53 12.41
C CYS A 65 -3.20 2.57 13.46
N PRO A 66 -3.51 1.31 13.11
CA PRO A 66 -3.90 0.30 14.08
C PRO A 66 -2.81 0.06 15.14
N PRO A 67 -3.18 -0.35 16.39
CA PRO A 67 -2.20 -0.56 17.47
C PRO A 67 -1.13 -1.61 17.17
N ASP A 68 -1.44 -2.57 16.33
CA ASP A 68 -0.56 -3.66 15.91
C ASP A 68 0.19 -3.39 14.59
N ALA A 69 0.04 -2.19 14.03
CA ALA A 69 0.74 -1.71 12.86
C ALA A 69 1.82 -0.68 13.21
N GLN A 70 2.68 -0.38 12.25
CA GLN A 70 3.74 0.63 12.38
C GLN A 70 3.33 1.90 11.64
N ALA A 71 3.38 3.05 12.33
CA ALA A 71 3.16 4.35 11.72
C ALA A 71 4.43 4.80 10.99
N ILE A 72 4.52 4.47 9.72
CA ILE A 72 5.69 4.76 8.88
C ILE A 72 5.27 4.88 7.41
N ASP A 73 5.93 5.77 6.67
CA ASP A 73 5.84 5.78 5.21
C ASP A 73 6.48 4.51 4.64
N PHE A 74 5.76 3.79 3.79
CA PHE A 74 6.27 2.56 3.18
C PHE A 74 7.61 2.77 2.46
N PHE A 75 7.80 3.91 1.80
CA PHE A 75 9.05 4.22 1.11
C PHE A 75 10.25 4.46 2.05
N ALA A 76 9.99 4.68 3.34
CA ALA A 76 11.03 4.70 4.39
C ALA A 76 11.29 3.34 5.03
N TYR A 77 10.43 2.34 4.78
CA TYR A 77 10.56 1.01 5.37
C TYR A 77 11.79 0.28 4.83
N PRO A 78 12.64 -0.33 5.67
CA PRO A 78 13.92 -0.90 5.26
C PRO A 78 13.77 -2.09 4.30
N GLU A 79 14.42 -2.06 3.14
CA GLU A 79 14.37 -3.13 2.12
C GLU A 79 14.97 -4.47 2.58
N ARG A 80 15.78 -4.49 3.66
CA ARG A 80 16.26 -5.74 4.25
C ARG A 80 15.14 -6.61 4.81
N GLU A 81 13.99 -6.01 5.09
CA GLU A 81 12.78 -6.70 5.54
C GLU A 81 12.14 -7.42 4.34
N GLN A 82 12.21 -8.74 4.36
CA GLN A 82 11.78 -9.59 3.25
C GLN A 82 10.55 -10.42 3.63
N PHE A 83 9.66 -10.66 2.67
CA PHE A 83 8.36 -11.28 2.89
C PHE A 83 8.05 -12.36 1.86
N ASP A 84 7.23 -13.31 2.25
CA ASP A 84 6.72 -14.38 1.38
C ASP A 84 5.45 -13.94 0.64
N THR A 85 4.62 -13.13 1.30
CA THR A 85 3.39 -12.56 0.74
C THR A 85 3.33 -11.06 1.05
N ILE A 86 3.00 -10.26 0.05
CA ILE A 86 2.59 -8.86 0.22
C ILE A 86 1.16 -8.74 -0.30
N ILE A 87 0.26 -8.23 0.54
CA ILE A 87 -1.17 -8.15 0.23
C ILE A 87 -1.72 -6.80 0.66
N GLY A 88 -2.63 -6.25 -0.11
CA GLY A 88 -3.31 -5.02 0.25
C GLY A 88 -3.98 -4.30 -0.90
N ASN A 89 -4.50 -3.13 -0.56
CA ASN A 89 -5.06 -2.16 -1.49
C ASN A 89 -4.16 -0.92 -1.46
N PRO A 90 -3.23 -0.74 -2.43
CA PRO A 90 -2.31 0.38 -2.42
C PRO A 90 -3.04 1.70 -2.68
N PRO A 91 -2.51 2.84 -2.19
CA PRO A 91 -3.14 4.14 -2.41
C PRO A 91 -3.06 4.56 -3.89
N TYR A 92 -4.16 5.12 -4.40
CA TYR A 92 -4.27 5.65 -5.76
C TYR A 92 -4.18 7.18 -5.72
N VAL A 93 -2.97 7.71 -5.91
CA VAL A 93 -2.67 9.14 -5.87
C VAL A 93 -1.87 9.53 -7.10
N ARG A 94 -2.28 10.60 -7.78
CA ARG A 94 -1.52 11.15 -8.90
C ARG A 94 -0.18 11.67 -8.39
N PHE A 95 0.88 11.57 -9.18
CA PHE A 95 2.24 11.93 -8.76
C PHE A 95 2.32 13.34 -8.15
N GLN A 96 1.67 14.32 -8.79
CA GLN A 96 1.66 15.71 -8.31
C GLN A 96 0.97 15.90 -6.95
N ASP A 97 0.11 14.99 -6.56
CA ASP A 97 -0.64 15.06 -5.30
C ASP A 97 0.03 14.24 -4.17
N ILE A 98 1.13 13.55 -4.47
CA ILE A 98 1.92 12.81 -3.48
C ILE A 98 2.63 13.82 -2.55
N PRO A 99 2.57 13.64 -1.22
CA PRO A 99 3.29 14.49 -0.29
C PRO A 99 4.79 14.62 -0.64
N ALA A 100 5.33 15.83 -0.53
CA ALA A 100 6.72 16.11 -0.91
C ALA A 100 7.74 15.21 -0.18
N ALA A 101 7.49 14.89 1.09
CA ALA A 101 8.33 13.98 1.86
C ALA A 101 8.36 12.57 1.26
N THR A 102 7.20 12.05 0.83
CA THR A 102 7.09 10.75 0.15
C THR A 102 7.77 10.77 -1.22
N GLN A 103 7.59 11.86 -2.00
CA GLN A 103 8.31 12.02 -3.29
C GLN A 103 9.83 11.99 -3.11
N ALA A 104 10.34 12.62 -2.06
CA ALA A 104 11.78 12.61 -1.75
C ALA A 104 12.28 11.19 -1.41
N LEU A 105 11.50 10.40 -0.68
CA LEU A 105 11.82 9.00 -0.38
C LEU A 105 11.80 8.13 -1.63
N ILE A 106 10.82 8.31 -2.51
CA ILE A 106 10.73 7.61 -3.80
C ILE A 106 11.98 7.90 -4.65
N ALA A 107 12.36 9.17 -4.77
CA ALA A 107 13.54 9.59 -5.54
C ALA A 107 14.84 9.02 -4.94
N ARG A 108 14.99 9.08 -3.63
CA ARG A 108 16.16 8.55 -2.93
C ARG A 108 16.33 7.05 -3.13
N GLY A 109 15.23 6.30 -3.09
CA GLY A 109 15.22 4.85 -3.28
C GLY A 109 15.35 4.42 -4.75
N GLY A 110 15.23 5.36 -5.70
CA GLY A 110 15.22 5.05 -7.13
C GLY A 110 14.01 4.24 -7.58
N TYR A 111 12.89 4.33 -6.82
CA TYR A 111 11.67 3.61 -7.15
C TYR A 111 11.03 4.18 -8.42
N GLY A 112 10.54 3.29 -9.27
CA GLY A 112 9.87 3.67 -10.49
C GLY A 112 10.79 4.37 -11.52
N ALA A 113 12.09 4.08 -11.53
CA ALA A 113 13.05 4.71 -12.44
C ALA A 113 12.68 4.57 -13.93
N CYS A 114 11.92 3.53 -14.29
CA CYS A 114 11.41 3.29 -15.63
C CYS A 114 10.01 3.85 -15.87
N LEU A 115 9.39 4.48 -14.87
CA LEU A 115 8.03 5.02 -14.97
C LEU A 115 8.02 6.47 -15.43
N ASP A 116 6.96 6.83 -16.16
CA ASP A 116 6.68 8.23 -16.51
C ASP A 116 6.39 9.05 -15.24
N LYS A 117 6.79 10.33 -15.25
CA LYS A 117 6.51 11.31 -14.17
C LYS A 117 5.01 11.54 -13.90
N ARG A 118 4.13 11.00 -14.75
CA ARG A 118 2.68 11.00 -14.58
C ARG A 118 2.15 9.72 -13.94
N ALA A 119 3.03 8.80 -13.59
CA ALA A 119 2.65 7.53 -12.99
C ALA A 119 1.93 7.74 -11.65
N ASN A 120 0.93 6.90 -11.39
CA ASN A 120 0.21 6.93 -10.12
C ASN A 120 1.04 6.26 -9.01
N LEU A 121 0.83 6.70 -7.76
CA LEU A 121 1.56 6.21 -6.58
C LEU A 121 1.58 4.68 -6.46
N TYR A 122 0.48 4.00 -6.81
CA TYR A 122 0.42 2.54 -6.69
C TYR A 122 1.47 1.81 -7.53
N LEU A 123 1.93 2.40 -8.64
CA LEU A 123 3.01 1.81 -9.46
C LEU A 123 4.36 1.85 -8.74
N PHE A 124 4.65 2.93 -8.01
CA PHE A 124 5.83 3.02 -7.16
C PHE A 124 5.75 2.04 -5.98
N PHE A 125 4.54 1.85 -5.42
CA PHE A 125 4.29 0.80 -4.43
C PHE A 125 4.63 -0.59 -4.95
N ILE A 126 4.19 -0.93 -6.16
CA ILE A 126 4.49 -2.23 -6.76
C ILE A 126 6.01 -2.41 -6.89
N ASP A 127 6.73 -1.43 -7.42
CA ASP A 127 8.20 -1.50 -7.57
C ASP A 127 8.88 -1.76 -6.22
N LYS A 128 8.52 -1.00 -5.18
CA LYS A 128 9.07 -1.24 -3.85
C LYS A 128 8.67 -2.60 -3.29
N CYS A 129 7.43 -3.02 -3.45
CA CYS A 129 6.97 -4.35 -3.01
C CYS A 129 7.81 -5.48 -3.61
N LEU A 130 8.14 -5.40 -4.90
CA LEU A 130 8.98 -6.41 -5.56
C LEU A 130 10.35 -6.53 -4.91
N ARG A 131 10.91 -5.44 -4.38
CA ARG A 131 12.19 -5.45 -3.65
C ARG A 131 12.08 -6.07 -2.25
N HIS A 132 10.90 -6.09 -1.67
CA HIS A 132 10.61 -6.74 -0.38
C HIS A 132 10.22 -8.21 -0.49
N LEU A 133 9.97 -8.72 -1.69
CA LEU A 133 9.61 -10.13 -1.88
C LEU A 133 10.83 -11.03 -1.87
N ARG A 134 10.73 -12.12 -1.12
CA ARG A 134 11.67 -13.24 -1.24
C ARG A 134 11.54 -13.90 -2.61
N PRO A 135 12.58 -14.57 -3.10
CA PRO A 135 12.46 -15.39 -4.31
C PRO A 135 11.28 -16.37 -4.20
N GLY A 136 10.39 -16.36 -5.21
CA GLY A 136 9.17 -17.18 -5.20
C GLY A 136 8.03 -16.63 -4.33
N GLY A 137 8.18 -15.43 -3.76
CA GLY A 137 7.11 -14.74 -3.03
C GLY A 137 5.96 -14.29 -3.94
N GLU A 138 4.88 -13.82 -3.32
CA GLU A 138 3.66 -13.42 -4.02
C GLU A 138 3.20 -12.01 -3.64
N LEU A 139 2.69 -11.28 -4.63
CA LEU A 139 2.06 -9.97 -4.49
C LEU A 139 0.58 -10.08 -4.85
N ILE A 140 -0.30 -9.69 -3.92
CA ILE A 140 -1.75 -9.73 -4.10
C ILE A 140 -2.29 -8.33 -3.86
N PHE A 141 -2.55 -7.59 -4.95
CA PHE A 141 -3.03 -6.21 -4.90
C PHE A 141 -4.33 -6.03 -5.67
N ILE A 142 -5.19 -5.13 -5.18
CA ILE A 142 -6.22 -4.52 -6.01
C ILE A 142 -5.57 -3.39 -6.80
N THR A 143 -5.81 -3.37 -8.10
CA THR A 143 -5.35 -2.30 -8.99
C THR A 143 -6.52 -1.73 -9.80
N PRO A 144 -6.46 -0.47 -10.25
CA PRO A 144 -7.45 0.07 -11.16
C PRO A 144 -7.56 -0.77 -12.43
N ARG A 145 -8.77 -0.89 -12.97
CA ARG A 145 -9.03 -1.66 -14.20
C ARG A 145 -8.15 -1.20 -15.37
N ASP A 146 -7.85 0.10 -15.43
CA ASP A 146 -7.06 0.70 -16.51
C ASP A 146 -5.57 0.33 -16.45
N PHE A 147 -5.09 -0.21 -15.33
CA PHE A 147 -3.73 -0.76 -15.23
C PHE A 147 -3.47 -1.88 -16.25
N LEU A 148 -4.50 -2.68 -16.57
CA LEU A 148 -4.39 -3.78 -17.53
C LEU A 148 -4.54 -3.32 -18.98
N LYS A 149 -4.90 -2.05 -19.21
CA LYS A 149 -4.94 -1.44 -20.54
C LYS A 149 -3.60 -0.79 -20.83
N ALA A 150 -2.55 -1.57 -20.99
CA ALA A 150 -1.31 -1.06 -21.53
C ALA A 150 -1.60 -0.53 -22.94
N THR A 151 -1.55 0.77 -23.10
CA THR A 151 -1.56 1.38 -24.43
C THR A 151 -0.26 1.01 -25.13
N SER A 152 -0.41 0.18 -26.14
CA SER A 152 0.61 0.01 -27.18
C SER A 152 0.89 1.35 -27.86
#